data_1521a3cafa1028bfc50b127c45b2cf3e
#
_entry.id   1521a3cafa1028bfc50b127c45b2cf3e
#
_cell.length_a   1.000
_cell.length_b   1.000
_cell.length_c   1.000
_cell.angle_alpha   90.00
_cell.angle_beta   90.00
_cell.angle_gamma   90.00
#
_symmetry.space_group_name_H-M   'P 1'
#
loop_
_entity.id
_entity.type
_entity.pdbx_description
1 polymer ?
#
loop_
_entity_poly.entity_id
_entity_poly.type
_entity_poly.pdbx_seq_one_letter_code
_entity_poly.pdbx_strand_id
1 'polypeptide(L)'
;MDLIGRYSYAGLTYLLWRGELPSDEQSKMMDALLSVCLEHSLNSPSVDAVRFVASCGVPLQSAVSAGVSAFGDWHGGTIEEAAKLLQDGVKTAADGKQSLQRTAEDIVERYSQRKEKLPGYGHPTHTADPRTKKLLEIAEETKLRGRHVELATIIESLTSKFFRKHLILNVDGCIAAIISDMGFDWRIGKGFFIVSRTPGLVAHAYEQMYYDKPYKAASWDEVVYTGPPERSVSEE
;
A
#
# COMPACT_ATOMS: atom_id res chain seq x y z
N MET A 1 27.80 15.93 -0.20
CA MET A 1 27.29 17.01 -1.08
C MET A 1 27.18 16.58 -2.55
N ASP A 2 27.93 15.58 -3.00
CA ASP A 2 28.05 15.22 -4.43
C ASP A 2 26.82 14.52 -5.04
N LEU A 3 25.85 14.12 -4.24
CA LEU A 3 24.62 13.44 -4.71
C LEU A 3 23.49 14.42 -5.07
N ILE A 4 23.50 15.61 -4.46
CA ILE A 4 22.45 16.63 -4.67
C ILE A 4 22.53 17.14 -6.11
N GLY A 5 21.40 17.10 -6.82
CA GLY A 5 21.32 17.50 -8.22
C GLY A 5 21.81 16.46 -9.25
N ARG A 6 22.42 15.34 -8.78
CA ARG A 6 22.81 14.22 -9.65
C ARG A 6 21.80 13.09 -9.67
N TYR A 7 21.11 12.90 -8.55
CA TYR A 7 20.10 11.85 -8.40
C TYR A 7 18.76 12.45 -8.01
N SER A 8 17.69 11.85 -8.48
CA SER A 8 16.32 12.21 -8.09
C SER A 8 16.05 11.83 -6.63
N TYR A 9 14.99 12.38 -6.04
CA TYR A 9 14.52 11.99 -4.71
C TYR A 9 14.27 10.47 -4.62
N ALA A 10 13.64 9.88 -5.64
CA ALA A 10 13.42 8.44 -5.72
C ALA A 10 14.72 7.63 -5.75
N GLY A 11 15.71 8.10 -6.54
CA GLY A 11 17.04 7.48 -6.60
C GLY A 11 17.79 7.55 -5.27
N LEU A 12 17.69 8.67 -4.55
CA LEU A 12 18.29 8.80 -3.21
C LEU A 12 17.56 7.97 -2.16
N THR A 13 16.25 7.83 -2.28
CA THR A 13 15.46 6.93 -1.42
C THR A 13 15.88 5.47 -1.65
N TYR A 14 16.09 5.06 -2.91
CA TYR A 14 16.65 3.74 -3.23
C TYR A 14 18.00 3.52 -2.56
N LEU A 15 18.93 4.48 -2.70
CA LEU A 15 20.25 4.40 -2.07
C LEU A 15 20.16 4.22 -0.54
N LEU A 16 19.28 4.97 0.13
CA LEU A 16 19.10 4.87 1.58
C LEU A 16 18.59 3.49 2.02
N TRP A 17 17.74 2.86 1.21
CA TRP A 17 17.12 1.58 1.57
C TRP A 17 17.91 0.36 1.12
N ARG A 18 18.70 0.50 0.05
CA ARG A 18 19.50 -0.59 -0.53
C ARG A 18 20.98 -0.53 -0.19
N GLY A 19 21.50 0.64 0.18
CA GLY A 19 22.92 0.86 0.43
C GLY A 19 23.78 0.97 -0.84
N GLU A 20 23.15 1.02 -2.02
CA GLU A 20 23.81 1.11 -3.33
C GLU A 20 23.06 2.08 -4.24
N LEU A 21 23.76 2.66 -5.21
CA LEU A 21 23.13 3.56 -6.18
C LEU A 21 22.26 2.76 -7.17
N PRO A 22 21.08 3.28 -7.54
CA PRO A 22 20.24 2.64 -8.52
C PRO A 22 20.79 2.77 -9.93
N SER A 23 20.49 1.81 -10.82
CA SER A 23 20.58 2.03 -12.27
C SER A 23 19.49 3.02 -12.74
N ASP A 24 19.58 3.45 -14.01
CA ASP A 24 18.56 4.33 -14.60
C ASP A 24 17.18 3.66 -14.62
N GLU A 25 17.12 2.36 -14.90
CA GLU A 25 15.89 1.56 -14.89
C GLU A 25 15.32 1.45 -13.48
N GLN A 26 16.16 1.19 -12.47
CA GLN A 26 15.76 1.13 -11.07
C GLN A 26 15.30 2.51 -10.58
N SER A 27 15.97 3.59 -10.97
CA SER A 27 15.53 4.96 -10.66
C SER A 27 14.15 5.26 -11.24
N LYS A 28 13.92 4.92 -12.53
CA LYS A 28 12.63 5.10 -13.21
C LYS A 28 11.52 4.30 -12.52
N MET A 29 11.79 3.03 -12.18
CA MET A 29 10.80 2.18 -11.49
C MET A 29 10.51 2.69 -10.08
N MET A 30 11.54 3.11 -9.33
CA MET A 30 11.40 3.66 -7.99
C MET A 30 10.55 4.94 -7.99
N ASP A 31 10.72 5.82 -8.98
CA ASP A 31 9.91 7.02 -9.16
C ASP A 31 8.43 6.65 -9.39
N ALA A 32 8.15 5.68 -10.25
CA ALA A 32 6.81 5.19 -10.50
C ALA A 32 6.16 4.59 -9.23
N LEU A 33 6.93 3.79 -8.46
CA LEU A 33 6.45 3.18 -7.21
C LEU A 33 6.13 4.22 -6.13
N LEU A 34 6.94 5.29 -6.03
CA LEU A 34 6.68 6.36 -5.06
C LEU A 34 5.59 7.34 -5.54
N SER A 35 5.32 7.39 -6.84
CA SER A 35 4.27 8.26 -7.39
C SER A 35 2.88 7.65 -7.34
N VAL A 36 2.76 6.31 -7.44
CA VAL A 36 1.48 5.62 -7.67
C VAL A 36 0.48 5.72 -6.51
N CYS A 37 0.96 5.88 -5.28
CA CYS A 37 0.13 6.03 -4.08
C CYS A 37 0.14 7.45 -3.50
N LEU A 38 0.65 8.44 -4.24
CA LEU A 38 0.86 9.81 -3.78
C LEU A 38 -0.43 10.45 -3.27
N GLU A 39 -1.54 10.19 -3.95
CA GLU A 39 -2.86 10.72 -3.63
C GLU A 39 -3.96 9.67 -3.84
N HIS A 40 -5.06 9.76 -3.09
CA HIS A 40 -6.22 8.87 -3.21
C HIS A 40 -7.56 9.59 -2.91
N SER A 41 -7.64 10.90 -3.10
CA SER A 41 -8.83 11.70 -2.82
C SER A 41 -9.20 11.75 -1.32
N LEU A 42 -10.35 12.33 -1.02
CA LEU A 42 -10.79 12.67 0.34
C LEU A 42 -11.29 11.48 1.16
N ASN A 43 -11.52 10.33 0.53
CA ASN A 43 -12.14 9.16 1.18
C ASN A 43 -11.08 8.13 1.57
N SER A 44 -10.27 8.47 2.57
CA SER A 44 -9.35 7.48 3.17
C SER A 44 -9.05 7.81 4.63
N PRO A 45 -8.85 6.80 5.50
CA PRO A 45 -8.63 7.01 6.93
C PRO A 45 -7.49 7.98 7.26
N SER A 46 -6.39 7.94 6.49
CA SER A 46 -5.25 8.83 6.69
C SER A 46 -5.55 10.29 6.33
N VAL A 47 -6.35 10.51 5.29
CA VAL A 47 -6.80 11.86 4.88
C VAL A 47 -7.80 12.41 5.88
N ASP A 48 -8.74 11.59 6.36
CA ASP A 48 -9.67 11.99 7.40
C ASP A 48 -8.92 12.38 8.67
N ALA A 49 -8.00 11.54 9.14
CA ALA A 49 -7.19 11.82 10.32
C ALA A 49 -6.41 13.13 10.20
N VAL A 50 -5.71 13.36 9.07
CA VAL A 50 -4.94 14.59 8.87
C VAL A 50 -5.84 15.82 8.84
N ARG A 51 -6.98 15.76 8.15
CA ARG A 51 -7.90 16.91 8.04
C ARG A 51 -8.60 17.22 9.37
N PHE A 52 -9.04 16.19 10.12
CA PHE A 52 -9.62 16.40 11.45
C PHE A 52 -8.62 17.09 12.38
N VAL A 53 -7.39 16.58 12.46
CA VAL A 53 -6.37 17.14 13.35
C VAL A 53 -5.94 18.54 12.89
N ALA A 54 -5.77 18.77 11.58
CA ALA A 54 -5.45 20.07 11.02
C ALA A 54 -6.53 21.14 11.35
N SER A 55 -7.81 20.75 11.36
CA SER A 55 -8.91 21.66 11.66
C SER A 55 -8.93 22.18 13.10
N CYS A 56 -8.17 21.55 14.01
CA CYS A 56 -8.05 21.95 15.41
C CYS A 56 -6.99 23.06 15.66
N GLY A 57 -6.35 23.58 14.61
CA GLY A 57 -5.35 24.65 14.73
C GLY A 57 -3.98 24.18 15.23
N VAL A 58 -3.65 22.90 15.10
CA VAL A 58 -2.33 22.36 15.44
C VAL A 58 -1.29 22.68 14.36
N PRO A 59 0.02 22.63 14.68
CA PRO A 59 1.07 22.77 13.66
C PRO A 59 1.00 21.67 12.58
N LEU A 60 1.47 22.00 11.37
CA LEU A 60 1.43 21.12 10.20
C LEU A 60 1.98 19.71 10.46
N GLN A 61 3.13 19.59 11.13
CA GLN A 61 3.74 18.30 11.44
C GLN A 61 2.85 17.42 12.33
N SER A 62 2.10 18.01 13.26
CA SER A 62 1.18 17.27 14.13
C SER A 62 0.02 16.68 13.34
N ALA A 63 -0.55 17.46 12.41
CA ALA A 63 -1.61 16.99 11.53
C ALA A 63 -1.11 15.86 10.60
N VAL A 64 0.05 16.03 9.96
CA VAL A 64 0.65 15.02 9.09
C VAL A 64 0.98 13.74 9.87
N SER A 65 1.51 13.86 11.10
CA SER A 65 1.79 12.71 11.96
C SER A 65 0.53 11.90 12.26
N ALA A 66 -0.62 12.55 12.50
CA ALA A 66 -1.89 11.85 12.70
C ALA A 66 -2.31 11.05 11.46
N GLY A 67 -2.16 11.63 10.26
CA GLY A 67 -2.42 10.93 9.01
C GLY A 67 -1.51 9.73 8.79
N VAL A 68 -0.21 9.87 9.06
CA VAL A 68 0.76 8.76 8.96
C VAL A 68 0.46 7.68 10.01
N SER A 69 0.03 8.05 11.22
CA SER A 69 -0.35 7.10 12.27
C SER A 69 -1.59 6.26 11.94
N ALA A 70 -2.39 6.69 10.96
CA ALA A 70 -3.52 5.91 10.46
C ALA A 70 -3.11 4.77 9.50
N PHE A 71 -1.83 4.66 9.10
CA PHE A 71 -1.36 3.54 8.31
C PHE A 71 -1.21 2.29 9.17
N GLY A 72 -1.86 1.22 8.75
CA GLY A 72 -1.89 -0.06 9.46
C GLY A 72 -2.27 -1.19 8.52
N ASP A 73 -2.51 -2.37 9.06
CA ASP A 73 -2.79 -3.58 8.27
C ASP A 73 -4.00 -3.45 7.34
N TRP A 74 -4.95 -2.58 7.69
CA TRP A 74 -6.15 -2.29 6.90
C TRP A 74 -6.01 -1.08 5.97
N HIS A 75 -4.89 -0.34 6.05
CA HIS A 75 -4.65 0.86 5.26
C HIS A 75 -3.15 1.05 5.01
N GLY A 76 -2.68 0.61 3.84
CA GLY A 76 -1.26 0.69 3.44
C GLY A 76 -0.36 -0.42 3.98
N GLY A 77 -0.86 -1.37 4.81
CA GLY A 77 -0.09 -2.49 5.34
C GLY A 77 -0.01 -3.70 4.42
N THR A 78 -0.92 -3.82 3.47
CA THR A 78 -1.05 -4.99 2.59
C THR A 78 0.18 -5.23 1.70
N ILE A 79 0.96 -4.19 1.37
CA ILE A 79 2.18 -4.32 0.56
C ILE A 79 3.20 -5.23 1.26
N GLU A 80 3.39 -5.06 2.57
CA GLU A 80 4.33 -5.84 3.36
C GLU A 80 3.94 -7.32 3.40
N GLU A 81 2.67 -7.62 3.71
CA GLU A 81 2.16 -8.99 3.72
C GLU A 81 2.22 -9.66 2.34
N ALA A 82 1.84 -8.93 1.29
CA ALA A 82 1.90 -9.42 -0.08
C ALA A 82 3.35 -9.68 -0.53
N ALA A 83 4.29 -8.78 -0.20
CA ALA A 83 5.70 -8.98 -0.50
C ALA A 83 6.27 -10.22 0.21
N LYS A 84 5.93 -10.41 1.50
CA LYS A 84 6.31 -11.60 2.24
C LYS A 84 5.77 -12.87 1.58
N LEU A 85 4.48 -12.88 1.22
CA LEU A 85 3.84 -14.01 0.54
C LEU A 85 4.56 -14.38 -0.76
N LEU A 86 4.89 -13.39 -1.59
CA LEU A 86 5.54 -13.61 -2.88
C LEU A 86 7.00 -14.04 -2.72
N GLN A 87 7.75 -13.44 -1.81
CA GLN A 87 9.14 -13.81 -1.52
C GLN A 87 9.24 -15.24 -0.97
N ASP A 88 8.40 -15.58 0.00
CA ASP A 88 8.31 -16.93 0.54
C ASP A 88 7.90 -17.95 -0.56
N GLY A 89 6.96 -17.56 -1.44
CA GLY A 89 6.51 -18.38 -2.56
C GLY A 89 7.62 -18.65 -3.57
N VAL A 90 8.34 -17.63 -4.04
CA VAL A 90 9.44 -17.79 -4.99
C VAL A 90 10.58 -18.61 -4.37
N LYS A 91 10.88 -18.38 -3.09
CA LYS A 91 11.86 -19.19 -2.36
C LYS A 91 11.43 -20.66 -2.26
N THR A 92 10.18 -20.91 -1.89
CA THR A 92 9.63 -22.30 -1.80
C THR A 92 9.71 -23.00 -3.14
N ALA A 93 9.40 -22.32 -4.25
CA ALA A 93 9.53 -22.88 -5.59
C ALA A 93 10.96 -23.26 -5.93
N ALA A 94 11.93 -22.40 -5.55
CA ALA A 94 13.35 -22.65 -5.80
C ALA A 94 13.88 -23.83 -4.97
N ASP A 95 13.64 -23.82 -3.67
CA ASP A 95 14.11 -24.83 -2.71
C ASP A 95 13.47 -26.21 -2.99
N GLY A 96 12.17 -26.22 -3.29
CA GLY A 96 11.40 -27.43 -3.62
C GLY A 96 11.56 -27.92 -5.06
N LYS A 97 12.30 -27.19 -5.91
CA LYS A 97 12.46 -27.48 -7.35
C LYS A 97 11.10 -27.68 -8.06
N GLN A 98 10.09 -26.92 -7.63
CA GLN A 98 8.77 -26.95 -8.23
C GLN A 98 8.51 -25.70 -9.10
N SER A 99 7.52 -25.78 -9.98
CA SER A 99 7.13 -24.65 -10.83
C SER A 99 6.44 -23.55 -10.02
N LEU A 100 6.52 -22.30 -10.50
CA LEU A 100 5.72 -21.20 -9.96
C LEU A 100 4.22 -21.46 -10.07
N GLN A 101 3.78 -22.17 -11.12
CA GLN A 101 2.39 -22.58 -11.28
C GLN A 101 1.92 -23.45 -10.11
N ARG A 102 2.70 -24.47 -9.73
CA ARG A 102 2.36 -25.34 -8.60
C ARG A 102 2.37 -24.58 -7.28
N THR A 103 3.36 -23.72 -7.07
CA THR A 103 3.45 -22.87 -5.88
C THR A 103 2.25 -21.93 -5.77
N ALA A 104 1.82 -21.33 -6.87
CA ALA A 104 0.63 -20.47 -6.91
C ALA A 104 -0.65 -21.25 -6.56
N GLU A 105 -0.81 -22.47 -7.09
CA GLU A 105 -1.94 -23.36 -6.74
C GLU A 105 -1.98 -23.65 -5.24
N ASP A 106 -0.85 -24.05 -4.66
CA ASP A 106 -0.74 -24.34 -3.22
C ASP A 106 -1.06 -23.11 -2.36
N ILE A 107 -0.62 -21.91 -2.77
CA ILE A 107 -0.94 -20.64 -2.10
C ILE A 107 -2.45 -20.37 -2.14
N VAL A 108 -3.02 -20.33 -3.35
CA VAL A 108 -4.43 -19.94 -3.56
C VAL A 108 -5.37 -20.93 -2.89
N GLU A 109 -5.07 -22.25 -2.98
CA GLU A 109 -5.83 -23.29 -2.33
C GLU A 109 -5.82 -23.13 -0.81
N ARG A 110 -4.66 -22.92 -0.20
CA ARG A 110 -4.50 -22.71 1.26
C ARG A 110 -5.33 -21.54 1.76
N TYR A 111 -5.25 -20.38 1.10
CA TYR A 111 -6.02 -19.19 1.50
C TYR A 111 -7.53 -19.40 1.32
N SER A 112 -7.94 -20.05 0.23
CA SER A 112 -9.35 -20.37 -0.02
C SER A 112 -9.92 -21.32 1.02
N GLN A 113 -9.20 -22.40 1.38
CA GLN A 113 -9.63 -23.37 2.38
C GLN A 113 -9.77 -22.74 3.78
N ARG A 114 -8.87 -21.82 4.13
CA ARG A 114 -8.90 -21.08 5.40
C ARG A 114 -9.89 -19.92 5.42
N LYS A 115 -10.48 -19.58 4.27
CA LYS A 115 -11.35 -18.40 4.10
C LYS A 115 -10.65 -17.10 4.50
N GLU A 116 -9.33 -17.05 4.32
CA GLU A 116 -8.50 -15.88 4.59
C GLU A 116 -8.45 -14.95 3.37
N LYS A 117 -8.26 -13.66 3.62
CA LYS A 117 -8.03 -12.68 2.55
C LYS A 117 -6.65 -12.90 1.95
N LEU A 118 -6.58 -12.95 0.62
CA LEU A 118 -5.31 -13.04 -0.10
C LEU A 118 -4.68 -11.64 -0.19
N PRO A 119 -3.51 -11.38 0.45
CA PRO A 119 -2.91 -10.06 0.48
C PRO A 119 -2.52 -9.58 -0.92
N GLY A 120 -2.86 -8.34 -1.26
CA GLY A 120 -2.54 -7.76 -2.58
C GLY A 120 -3.53 -8.12 -3.69
N TYR A 121 -4.65 -8.81 -3.36
CA TYR A 121 -5.66 -9.19 -4.35
C TYR A 121 -7.06 -8.72 -3.97
N GLY A 122 -7.82 -8.37 -5.00
CA GLY A 122 -9.18 -7.83 -4.88
C GLY A 122 -9.21 -6.31 -4.69
N HIS A 123 -10.32 -5.71 -5.09
CA HIS A 123 -10.59 -4.28 -4.94
C HIS A 123 -12.09 -4.06 -4.72
N PRO A 124 -12.51 -3.09 -3.88
CA PRO A 124 -13.93 -2.86 -3.61
C PRO A 124 -14.71 -2.36 -4.83
N THR A 125 -14.06 -1.62 -5.74
CA THR A 125 -14.71 -0.93 -6.86
C THR A 125 -14.16 -1.31 -8.23
N HIS A 126 -12.87 -1.65 -8.34
CA HIS A 126 -12.25 -1.95 -9.63
C HIS A 126 -12.34 -3.43 -9.99
N THR A 127 -12.69 -3.70 -11.26
CA THR A 127 -12.55 -5.02 -11.89
C THR A 127 -11.18 -5.22 -12.54
N ALA A 128 -10.45 -4.12 -12.79
CA ALA A 128 -9.04 -4.05 -13.15
C ALA A 128 -8.46 -2.76 -12.58
N ASP A 129 -7.36 -2.84 -11.85
CA ASP A 129 -6.71 -1.66 -11.27
C ASP A 129 -5.82 -0.98 -12.33
N PRO A 130 -6.13 0.25 -12.78
CA PRO A 130 -5.35 0.93 -13.82
C PRO A 130 -3.92 1.22 -13.39
N ARG A 131 -3.68 1.36 -12.09
CA ARG A 131 -2.35 1.59 -11.51
C ARG A 131 -1.49 0.35 -11.66
N THR A 132 -2.05 -0.83 -11.38
CA THR A 132 -1.37 -2.12 -11.58
C THR A 132 -0.95 -2.29 -13.03
N LYS A 133 -1.85 -2.02 -13.98
CA LYS A 133 -1.53 -2.09 -15.41
C LYS A 133 -0.34 -1.20 -15.75
N LYS A 134 -0.36 0.07 -15.30
CA LYS A 134 0.71 1.01 -15.62
C LYS A 134 2.05 0.64 -14.98
N LEU A 135 2.05 0.15 -13.75
CA LEU A 135 3.28 -0.31 -13.09
C LEU A 135 3.88 -1.54 -13.79
N LEU A 136 3.06 -2.49 -14.23
CA LEU A 136 3.53 -3.66 -14.97
C LEU A 136 4.11 -3.29 -16.35
N GLU A 137 3.52 -2.31 -17.05
CA GLU A 137 4.08 -1.76 -18.29
C GLU A 137 5.49 -1.17 -18.06
N ILE A 138 5.65 -0.36 -16.99
CA ILE A 138 6.95 0.23 -16.65
C ILE A 138 7.94 -0.85 -16.22
N ALA A 139 7.52 -1.86 -15.46
CA ALA A 139 8.37 -2.98 -15.07
C ALA A 139 8.87 -3.78 -16.28
N GLU A 140 8.05 -3.94 -17.33
CA GLU A 140 8.44 -4.57 -18.58
C GLU A 140 9.46 -3.69 -19.35
N GLU A 141 9.16 -2.38 -19.52
CA GLU A 141 10.06 -1.42 -20.18
C GLU A 141 11.43 -1.35 -19.51
N THR A 142 11.47 -1.40 -18.17
CA THR A 142 12.69 -1.32 -17.36
C THR A 142 13.37 -2.68 -17.15
N LYS A 143 12.81 -3.77 -17.67
CA LYS A 143 13.28 -5.15 -17.49
C LYS A 143 13.39 -5.57 -16.01
N LEU A 144 12.54 -5.00 -15.16
CA LEU A 144 12.45 -5.31 -13.73
C LEU A 144 11.27 -6.24 -13.42
N ARG A 145 10.66 -6.83 -14.43
CA ARG A 145 9.64 -7.86 -14.31
C ARG A 145 10.31 -9.23 -14.13
N GLY A 146 10.31 -9.74 -12.93
CA GLY A 146 10.95 -10.98 -12.56
C GLY A 146 9.98 -12.05 -12.06
N ARG A 147 10.50 -12.98 -11.26
CA ARG A 147 9.76 -14.17 -10.79
C ARG A 147 8.64 -13.84 -9.80
N HIS A 148 8.76 -12.74 -9.05
CA HIS A 148 7.72 -12.35 -8.10
C HIS A 148 6.51 -11.77 -8.83
N VAL A 149 6.73 -10.95 -9.87
CA VAL A 149 5.65 -10.47 -10.75
C VAL A 149 5.01 -11.63 -11.51
N GLU A 150 5.81 -12.59 -12.00
CA GLU A 150 5.29 -13.82 -12.64
C GLU A 150 4.38 -14.59 -11.67
N LEU A 151 4.86 -14.87 -10.44
CA LEU A 151 4.07 -15.58 -9.42
C LEU A 151 2.78 -14.82 -9.10
N ALA A 152 2.85 -13.49 -8.92
CA ALA A 152 1.68 -12.67 -8.63
C ALA A 152 0.63 -12.75 -9.75
N THR A 153 1.05 -12.74 -11.01
CA THR A 153 0.15 -12.87 -12.17
C THR A 153 -0.48 -14.25 -12.25
N ILE A 154 0.28 -15.31 -11.97
CA ILE A 154 -0.25 -16.69 -11.93
C ILE A 154 -1.29 -16.83 -10.82
N ILE A 155 -1.02 -16.30 -9.62
CA ILE A 155 -1.97 -16.31 -8.50
C ILE A 155 -3.28 -15.63 -8.92
N GLU A 156 -3.24 -14.44 -9.54
CA GLU A 156 -4.42 -13.75 -10.04
C GLU A 156 -5.27 -14.65 -10.93
N SER A 157 -4.65 -15.31 -11.91
CA SER A 157 -5.32 -16.19 -12.89
C SER A 157 -6.07 -17.36 -12.23
N LEU A 158 -5.61 -17.80 -11.06
CA LEU A 158 -6.15 -18.95 -10.33
C LEU A 158 -7.29 -18.57 -9.37
N THR A 159 -7.44 -17.27 -9.02
CA THR A 159 -8.41 -16.85 -7.99
C THR A 159 -9.84 -17.26 -8.30
N SER A 160 -10.28 -17.16 -9.57
CA SER A 160 -11.62 -17.54 -9.98
C SER A 160 -11.93 -19.02 -9.72
N LYS A 161 -10.94 -19.90 -9.89
CA LYS A 161 -11.07 -21.35 -9.67
C LYS A 161 -11.28 -21.69 -8.20
N PHE A 162 -10.53 -21.04 -7.31
CA PHE A 162 -10.50 -21.41 -5.89
C PHE A 162 -11.44 -20.57 -5.02
N PHE A 163 -11.59 -19.26 -5.31
CA PHE A 163 -12.47 -18.36 -4.54
C PHE A 163 -13.86 -18.20 -5.14
N ARG A 164 -14.16 -18.84 -6.29
CA ARG A 164 -15.40 -18.65 -7.06
C ARG A 164 -15.68 -17.18 -7.41
N LYS A 165 -14.65 -16.34 -7.35
CA LYS A 165 -14.67 -14.91 -7.66
C LYS A 165 -13.30 -14.53 -8.20
N HIS A 166 -13.26 -13.74 -9.28
CA HIS A 166 -12.01 -13.15 -9.76
C HIS A 166 -11.53 -12.09 -8.78
N LEU A 167 -10.35 -12.31 -8.21
CA LEU A 167 -9.66 -11.35 -7.35
C LEU A 167 -8.49 -10.79 -8.14
N ILE A 168 -8.65 -9.56 -8.64
CA ILE A 168 -7.60 -8.87 -9.41
C ILE A 168 -6.37 -8.62 -8.56
N LEU A 169 -5.19 -8.64 -9.16
CA LEU A 169 -3.97 -8.09 -8.57
C LEU A 169 -4.15 -6.58 -8.43
N ASN A 170 -4.24 -6.08 -7.19
CA ASN A 170 -4.40 -4.66 -6.93
C ASN A 170 -3.04 -3.95 -6.86
N VAL A 171 -3.05 -2.62 -6.69
CA VAL A 171 -1.82 -1.82 -6.67
C VAL A 171 -0.86 -2.26 -5.56
N ASP A 172 -1.36 -2.64 -4.39
CA ASP A 172 -0.50 -3.06 -3.26
C ASP A 172 0.23 -4.36 -3.58
N GLY A 173 -0.48 -5.35 -4.15
CA GLY A 173 0.13 -6.60 -4.61
C GLY A 173 1.12 -6.40 -5.76
N CYS A 174 0.82 -5.46 -6.66
CA CYS A 174 1.72 -5.11 -7.76
C CYS A 174 3.02 -4.45 -7.25
N ILE A 175 2.90 -3.47 -6.34
CA ILE A 175 4.07 -2.86 -5.69
C ILE A 175 4.89 -3.93 -4.98
N ALA A 176 4.24 -4.80 -4.20
CA ALA A 176 4.88 -5.90 -3.48
C ALA A 176 5.69 -6.83 -4.40
N ALA A 177 5.14 -7.19 -5.56
CA ALA A 177 5.81 -8.03 -6.54
C ALA A 177 7.04 -7.33 -7.14
N ILE A 178 6.90 -6.08 -7.57
CA ILE A 178 7.96 -5.32 -8.21
C ILE A 178 9.11 -5.03 -7.24
N ILE A 179 8.83 -4.59 -6.00
CA ILE A 179 9.89 -4.34 -5.00
C ILE A 179 10.64 -5.62 -4.65
N SER A 180 9.95 -6.77 -4.67
CA SER A 180 10.57 -8.07 -4.46
C SER A 180 11.49 -8.45 -5.62
N ASP A 181 11.11 -8.19 -6.87
CA ASP A 181 11.97 -8.38 -8.04
C ASP A 181 13.15 -7.40 -8.08
N MET A 182 13.00 -6.19 -7.51
CA MET A 182 14.09 -5.24 -7.29
C MET A 182 15.00 -5.62 -6.11
N GLY A 183 14.73 -6.72 -5.41
CA GLY A 183 15.54 -7.25 -4.32
C GLY A 183 15.35 -6.53 -2.98
N PHE A 184 14.28 -5.80 -2.77
CA PHE A 184 13.95 -5.24 -1.47
C PHE A 184 13.44 -6.34 -0.52
N ASP A 185 13.80 -6.23 0.77
CA ASP A 185 13.22 -7.05 1.82
C ASP A 185 11.74 -6.69 2.00
N TRP A 186 10.87 -7.68 2.21
CA TRP A 186 9.43 -7.48 2.38
C TRP A 186 9.09 -6.51 3.52
N ARG A 187 9.91 -6.43 4.58
CA ARG A 187 9.73 -5.56 5.75
C ARG A 187 9.77 -4.07 5.44
N ILE A 188 10.31 -3.67 4.28
CA ILE A 188 10.27 -2.27 3.83
C ILE A 188 8.98 -1.93 3.08
N GLY A 189 8.12 -2.91 2.79
CA GLY A 189 6.94 -2.73 1.96
C GLY A 189 6.04 -1.57 2.41
N LYS A 190 5.76 -1.49 3.70
CA LYS A 190 4.98 -0.38 4.29
C LYS A 190 5.66 0.98 4.11
N GLY A 191 6.99 1.01 4.08
CA GLY A 191 7.79 2.21 3.82
C GLY A 191 7.50 2.84 2.46
N PHE A 192 7.27 2.03 1.42
CA PHE A 192 6.87 2.54 0.11
C PHE A 192 5.56 3.32 0.16
N PHE A 193 4.56 2.80 0.88
CA PHE A 193 3.29 3.50 1.05
C PHE A 193 3.43 4.78 1.87
N ILE A 194 4.19 4.74 2.98
CA ILE A 194 4.43 5.90 3.86
C ILE A 194 5.07 7.04 3.07
N VAL A 195 6.17 6.77 2.38
CA VAL A 195 6.90 7.81 1.63
C VAL A 195 6.09 8.32 0.46
N SER A 196 5.39 7.43 -0.26
CA SER A 196 4.53 7.79 -1.37
C SER A 196 3.36 8.70 -0.93
N ARG A 197 2.63 8.35 0.14
CA ARG A 197 1.41 9.05 0.56
C ARG A 197 1.67 10.35 1.34
N THR A 198 2.79 10.47 2.02
CA THR A 198 3.06 11.63 2.89
C THR A 198 2.94 12.99 2.19
N PRO A 199 3.42 13.21 0.95
CA PRO A 199 3.20 14.47 0.25
C PRO A 199 1.72 14.81 0.06
N GLY A 200 0.88 13.83 -0.26
CA GLY A 200 -0.58 14.02 -0.34
C GLY A 200 -1.19 14.43 1.00
N LEU A 201 -0.74 13.82 2.11
CA LEU A 201 -1.18 14.20 3.46
C LEU A 201 -0.77 15.63 3.81
N VAL A 202 0.42 16.08 3.40
CA VAL A 202 0.85 17.49 3.56
C VAL A 202 -0.08 18.43 2.79
N ALA A 203 -0.44 18.08 1.56
CA ALA A 203 -1.36 18.87 0.75
C ALA A 203 -2.75 18.98 1.40
N HIS A 204 -3.30 17.85 1.89
CA HIS A 204 -4.59 17.84 2.60
C HIS A 204 -4.56 18.63 3.93
N ALA A 205 -3.46 18.56 4.69
CA ALA A 205 -3.29 19.37 5.89
C ALA A 205 -3.29 20.86 5.54
N TYR A 206 -2.50 21.23 4.52
CA TYR A 206 -2.41 22.61 4.06
C TYR A 206 -3.77 23.14 3.58
N GLU A 207 -4.49 22.37 2.77
CA GLU A 207 -5.83 22.72 2.29
C GLU A 207 -6.80 22.95 3.45
N GLN A 208 -6.82 22.04 4.44
CA GLN A 208 -7.69 22.17 5.61
C GLN A 208 -7.36 23.41 6.45
N MET A 209 -6.06 23.72 6.63
CA MET A 209 -5.62 24.84 7.45
C MET A 209 -5.94 26.21 6.84
N TYR A 210 -5.92 26.33 5.52
CA TYR A 210 -5.96 27.63 4.84
C TYR A 210 -7.20 27.87 3.99
N TYR A 211 -7.90 26.81 3.56
CA TYR A 211 -9.03 26.94 2.63
C TYR A 211 -10.33 26.33 3.15
N ASP A 212 -10.30 25.62 4.26
CA ASP A 212 -11.50 25.00 4.82
C ASP A 212 -11.81 25.58 6.22
N LYS A 213 -13.00 25.29 6.72
CA LYS A 213 -13.44 25.78 8.04
C LYS A 213 -12.67 25.07 9.16
N PRO A 214 -12.29 25.79 10.23
CA PRO A 214 -11.77 25.15 11.45
C PRO A 214 -12.87 24.32 12.13
N TYR A 215 -12.43 23.45 13.04
CA TYR A 215 -13.29 22.59 13.85
C TYR A 215 -14.18 21.67 13.00
N LYS A 216 -13.54 20.78 12.26
CA LYS A 216 -14.23 19.70 11.53
C LYS A 216 -14.77 18.68 12.54
N ALA A 217 -16.05 18.37 12.43
CA ALA A 217 -16.71 17.36 13.26
C ALA A 217 -17.65 16.52 12.41
N ALA A 218 -17.98 15.31 12.86
CA ALA A 218 -19.05 14.51 12.25
C ALA A 218 -20.39 15.26 12.39
N SER A 219 -21.28 15.09 11.42
CA SER A 219 -22.65 15.60 11.52
C SER A 219 -23.38 14.90 12.66
N TRP A 220 -24.21 15.64 13.40
CA TRP A 220 -25.05 15.05 14.43
C TRP A 220 -25.98 13.95 13.89
N ASP A 221 -26.38 14.03 12.63
CA ASP A 221 -27.22 13.02 11.97
C ASP A 221 -26.49 11.69 11.74
N GLU A 222 -25.15 11.73 11.80
CA GLU A 222 -24.29 10.55 11.63
C GLU A 222 -23.85 9.95 12.98
N VAL A 223 -24.13 10.65 14.10
CA VAL A 223 -23.73 10.22 15.43
C VAL A 223 -24.85 9.41 16.07
N VAL A 224 -24.65 8.09 16.23
CA VAL A 224 -25.58 7.19 16.89
C VAL A 224 -24.93 6.64 18.16
N TYR A 225 -25.54 6.89 19.31
CA TYR A 225 -25.11 6.29 20.56
C TYR A 225 -25.57 4.82 20.62
N THR A 226 -24.63 3.90 20.70
CA THR A 226 -24.88 2.43 20.77
C THR A 226 -24.48 1.84 22.13
N GLY A 227 -24.18 2.69 23.10
CA GLY A 227 -23.80 2.26 24.45
C GLY A 227 -25.00 1.85 25.34
N PRO A 228 -24.75 1.54 26.63
CA PRO A 228 -25.81 1.24 27.60
C PRO A 228 -26.73 2.45 27.77
N PRO A 229 -28.04 2.21 28.14
CA PRO A 229 -28.96 3.31 28.44
C PRO A 229 -28.47 4.14 29.62
N GLU A 230 -29.01 5.33 29.74
CA GLU A 230 -28.76 6.20 30.89
C GLU A 230 -28.95 5.48 32.22
N ARG A 231 -28.01 5.67 33.12
CA ARG A 231 -28.06 5.15 34.47
C ARG A 231 -27.87 6.28 35.45
N SER A 232 -28.75 6.33 36.51
CA SER A 232 -28.53 7.23 37.63
C SER A 232 -27.37 6.75 38.48
N VAL A 233 -26.54 7.66 38.97
CA VAL A 233 -25.58 7.37 40.03
C VAL A 233 -26.41 7.28 41.31
N SER A 234 -26.48 6.08 41.92
CA SER A 234 -27.05 5.95 43.27
C SER A 234 -26.21 6.79 44.23
N GLU A 235 -26.79 7.75 44.89
CA GLU A 235 -26.16 8.40 46.05
C GLU A 235 -25.96 7.30 47.10
N GLU A 236 -24.70 6.95 47.43
CA GLU A 236 -24.35 6.17 48.62
C GLU A 236 -24.35 7.06 49.85
#